data_795e7a97374da2b0e655e8c05c907c7b
#
_entry.id   795e7a97374da2b0e655e8c05c907c7b
#
_cell.length_a   1.000
_cell.length_b   1.000
_cell.length_c   1.000
_cell.angle_alpha   90.00
_cell.angle_beta   90.00
_cell.angle_gamma   90.00
#
_symmetry.space_group_name_H-M   'P 1'
#
loop_
_entity.id
_entity.type
_entity.pdbx_description
1 polymer ?
#
loop_
_entity_poly.entity_id
_entity_poly.type
_entity_poly.pdbx_seq_one_letter_code
_entity_poly.pdbx_strand_id
1 'polypeptide(L)'
;MLLCCSIKLVNFFQSLAVKRSRKSISDLMDIRPDCATVRRNGELITISPESVAIGEIIIVKPGEKIPLDGVVLDGDSMLDTRALTGESVPRSVHKGDEALSGCMNQTGVLTIKTTKAFGESTASKIIDLVENASSRKAPTENFITTFARYYTPVVVILAAILAILPPILLGGGWTEWIRRGFVFLVVSCPCALVISIPLTFFGGIGAASKRGVLVKGSNYLEALNNVSIIVFDKTGTLTKGVFNVTDILPANGFSKEQVLEYAAQAESFSNHPIAKSILSAYGKEIDQSVISDYKEISGYGISAMAGKKKVYAGNTKLMDSEHVEYTACEKVGTKVYVAVDGQYAGCILITDEVKPDSKKAISDLKHIGVEKTVMLTGDDEKIGKAVAEELQLDEYYAQLFPDQKVEKVELLDSKKRQGSKLAFVGDGINDAPVLARADVGIAMGGLGSDAAIEAADVVLMTDEPSKLVDAIDVAKATKQIVMQNIVIALGIKSVFLILGALGIAGMWEAVFGDVGVTIIAVLNAMRILKE
;
A
#
# COMPACT_ATOMS: atom_id res chain seq x y z
N MET A 1 45.25 15.86 16.37
CA MET A 1 44.81 14.62 17.01
C MET A 1 43.30 14.66 17.34
N LEU A 2 42.79 15.67 18.02
CA LEU A 2 41.34 15.81 18.36
C LEU A 2 40.41 15.96 17.15
N LEU A 3 40.83 16.67 16.09
CA LEU A 3 40.03 16.78 14.85
C LEU A 3 39.79 15.40 14.18
N CYS A 4 40.81 14.53 14.17
CA CYS A 4 40.68 13.15 13.72
C CYS A 4 39.78 12.33 14.64
N CYS A 5 39.76 12.58 15.96
CA CYS A 5 38.84 11.94 16.90
C CYS A 5 37.41 12.38 16.67
N SER A 6 37.16 13.68 16.45
CA SER A 6 35.81 14.22 16.18
C SER A 6 35.26 13.69 14.88
N ILE A 7 36.04 13.63 13.79
CA ILE A 7 35.65 13.06 12.50
C ILE A 7 35.38 11.56 12.63
N LYS A 8 36.21 10.82 13.38
CA LYS A 8 35.97 9.39 13.64
C LYS A 8 34.69 9.17 14.46
N LEU A 9 34.41 10.05 15.42
CA LEU A 9 33.20 10.00 16.23
C LEU A 9 31.96 10.26 15.38
N VAL A 10 31.97 11.28 14.51
CA VAL A 10 30.89 11.55 13.55
C VAL A 10 30.66 10.36 12.62
N ASN A 11 31.73 9.84 12.01
CA ASN A 11 31.65 8.69 11.12
C ASN A 11 31.17 7.44 11.87
N PHE A 12 31.52 7.26 13.12
CA PHE A 12 31.00 6.16 13.95
C PHE A 12 29.49 6.29 14.19
N PHE A 13 29.02 7.46 14.66
CA PHE A 13 27.59 7.69 14.88
C PHE A 13 26.80 7.67 13.58
N GLN A 14 27.35 8.21 12.50
CA GLN A 14 26.75 8.12 11.17
C GLN A 14 26.65 6.67 10.71
N SER A 15 27.72 5.87 10.83
CA SER A 15 27.70 4.46 10.47
C SER A 15 26.73 3.65 11.35
N LEU A 16 26.66 3.96 12.64
CA LEU A 16 25.74 3.34 13.59
C LEU A 16 24.27 3.66 13.23
N ALA A 17 23.98 4.92 12.92
CA ALA A 17 22.64 5.36 12.54
C ALA A 17 22.21 4.82 11.18
N VAL A 18 23.08 4.87 10.18
CA VAL A 18 22.86 4.25 8.87
C VAL A 18 22.70 2.73 9.01
N LYS A 19 23.53 2.07 9.82
CA LYS A 19 23.44 0.64 10.10
C LYS A 19 22.15 0.28 10.82
N ARG A 20 21.65 1.13 11.73
CA ARG A 20 20.42 0.90 12.48
C ARG A 20 19.17 1.22 11.65
N SER A 21 19.21 2.24 10.79
CA SER A 21 18.19 2.50 9.77
C SER A 21 18.17 1.39 8.72
N ARG A 22 19.32 0.97 8.21
CA ARG A 22 19.44 -0.20 7.35
C ARG A 22 19.06 -1.51 8.05
N LYS A 23 19.23 -1.62 9.37
CA LYS A 23 18.80 -2.80 10.10
C LYS A 23 17.29 -2.94 10.14
N SER A 24 16.52 -1.85 10.18
CA SER A 24 15.05 -1.93 10.03
C SER A 24 14.64 -2.37 8.63
N ILE A 25 15.41 -2.01 7.60
CA ILE A 25 15.29 -2.54 6.23
C ILE A 25 15.87 -3.97 6.17
N SER A 26 16.96 -4.25 6.88
CA SER A 26 17.57 -5.59 6.98
C SER A 26 16.71 -6.58 7.77
N ASP A 27 15.91 -6.11 8.75
CA ASP A 27 14.91 -6.95 9.42
C ASP A 27 13.78 -7.33 8.44
N LEU A 28 13.53 -6.50 7.40
CA LEU A 28 12.72 -6.86 6.24
C LEU A 28 13.47 -7.79 5.27
N MET A 29 14.79 -7.64 5.12
CA MET A 29 15.63 -8.59 4.36
C MET A 29 15.72 -9.96 5.06
N ASP A 30 15.46 -10.04 6.35
CA ASP A 30 15.32 -11.30 7.08
C ASP A 30 14.06 -12.08 6.67
N ILE A 31 13.20 -11.51 5.81
CA ILE A 31 12.11 -12.24 5.12
C ILE A 31 12.69 -13.25 4.10
N ARG A 32 13.88 -13.00 3.55
CA ARG A 32 14.49 -13.87 2.53
C ARG A 32 14.77 -15.26 3.10
N PRO A 33 14.25 -16.32 2.48
CA PRO A 33 14.56 -17.70 2.88
C PRO A 33 15.97 -18.07 2.43
N ASP A 34 16.71 -18.75 3.31
CA ASP A 34 18.09 -19.16 3.03
C ASP A 34 18.18 -20.45 2.21
N CYS A 35 17.18 -21.32 2.31
CA CYS A 35 17.16 -22.62 1.65
C CYS A 35 15.72 -23.09 1.39
N ALA A 36 15.59 -24.05 0.46
CA ALA A 36 14.35 -24.74 0.15
C ALA A 36 14.56 -26.25 0.20
N THR A 37 13.68 -26.97 0.88
CA THR A 37 13.66 -28.45 0.89
C THR A 37 12.71 -28.92 -0.20
N VAL A 38 13.24 -29.48 -1.27
CA VAL A 38 12.49 -29.94 -2.45
C VAL A 38 12.41 -31.46 -2.47
N ARG A 39 11.29 -32.01 -2.91
CA ARG A 39 11.12 -33.45 -3.15
C ARG A 39 11.43 -33.77 -4.62
N ARG A 40 12.60 -34.39 -4.88
CA ARG A 40 13.00 -34.86 -6.21
C ARG A 40 13.22 -36.38 -6.17
N ASN A 41 12.60 -37.09 -7.10
CA ASN A 41 12.70 -38.56 -7.20
C ASN A 41 12.37 -39.33 -5.90
N GLY A 42 11.50 -38.79 -5.06
CA GLY A 42 11.12 -39.35 -3.77
C GLY A 42 12.04 -38.98 -2.60
N GLU A 43 13.18 -38.35 -2.84
CA GLU A 43 14.12 -37.90 -1.82
C GLU A 43 13.93 -36.39 -1.52
N LEU A 44 14.22 -36.01 -0.26
CA LEU A 44 14.22 -34.63 0.18
C LEU A 44 15.63 -34.05 0.06
N ILE A 45 15.78 -33.01 -0.78
CA ILE A 45 17.06 -32.36 -1.03
C ILE A 45 16.92 -30.89 -0.66
N THR A 46 17.85 -30.39 0.15
CA THR A 46 17.92 -28.95 0.48
C THR A 46 18.79 -28.23 -0.56
N ILE A 47 18.22 -27.24 -1.22
CA ILE A 47 18.88 -26.45 -2.28
C ILE A 47 18.66 -24.95 -2.06
N SER A 48 19.38 -24.12 -2.82
CA SER A 48 19.10 -22.68 -2.88
C SER A 48 17.69 -22.46 -3.45
N PRO A 49 16.89 -21.55 -2.89
CA PRO A 49 15.57 -21.20 -3.43
C PRO A 49 15.60 -20.76 -4.90
N GLU A 50 16.70 -20.17 -5.35
CA GLU A 50 16.93 -19.74 -6.74
C GLU A 50 16.98 -20.94 -7.73
N SER A 51 17.27 -22.14 -7.22
CA SER A 51 17.38 -23.38 -8.02
C SER A 51 16.10 -24.18 -8.07
N VAL A 52 15.02 -23.70 -7.46
CA VAL A 52 13.70 -24.36 -7.45
C VAL A 52 12.91 -23.91 -8.69
N ALA A 53 12.44 -24.88 -9.47
CA ALA A 53 11.61 -24.59 -10.64
C ALA A 53 10.13 -24.42 -10.28
N ILE A 54 9.40 -23.72 -11.13
CA ILE A 54 7.93 -23.60 -11.01
C ILE A 54 7.31 -25.01 -11.17
N GLY A 55 6.38 -25.35 -10.27
CA GLY A 55 5.68 -26.64 -10.25
C GLY A 55 6.38 -27.71 -9.42
N GLU A 56 7.59 -27.47 -8.89
CA GLU A 56 8.25 -28.37 -7.95
C GLU A 56 7.54 -28.39 -6.58
N ILE A 57 7.70 -29.49 -5.88
CA ILE A 57 7.10 -29.70 -4.57
C ILE A 57 8.15 -29.39 -3.50
N ILE A 58 7.84 -28.41 -2.65
CA ILE A 58 8.64 -28.03 -1.49
C ILE A 58 7.98 -28.51 -0.19
N ILE A 59 8.80 -28.87 0.79
CA ILE A 59 8.36 -29.25 2.14
C ILE A 59 8.83 -28.19 3.11
N VAL A 60 7.88 -27.62 3.88
CA VAL A 60 8.17 -26.58 4.86
C VAL A 60 7.77 -27.08 6.25
N LYS A 61 8.74 -27.21 7.15
CA LYS A 61 8.55 -27.67 8.52
C LYS A 61 8.18 -26.52 9.45
N PRO A 62 7.59 -26.81 10.63
CA PRO A 62 7.42 -25.80 11.67
C PRO A 62 8.74 -25.10 12.02
N GLY A 63 8.70 -23.77 12.11
CA GLY A 63 9.88 -22.91 12.33
C GLY A 63 10.68 -22.57 11.08
N GLU A 64 10.31 -23.07 9.90
CA GLU A 64 10.94 -22.72 8.63
C GLU A 64 10.14 -21.62 7.92
N LYS A 65 10.85 -20.76 7.16
CA LYS A 65 10.23 -19.78 6.25
C LYS A 65 9.82 -20.48 4.96
N ILE A 66 8.68 -20.07 4.40
CA ILE A 66 8.23 -20.53 3.08
C ILE A 66 9.18 -19.95 2.02
N PRO A 67 9.88 -20.81 1.24
CA PRO A 67 10.94 -20.34 0.35
C PRO A 67 10.42 -19.70 -0.95
N LEU A 68 9.31 -20.17 -1.50
CA LEU A 68 8.69 -19.65 -2.74
C LEU A 68 7.17 -19.63 -2.59
N ASP A 69 6.53 -18.74 -3.36
CA ASP A 69 5.06 -18.72 -3.43
C ASP A 69 4.53 -20.02 -4.05
N GLY A 70 3.44 -20.51 -3.52
CA GLY A 70 2.84 -21.75 -4.00
C GLY A 70 1.47 -22.04 -3.42
N VAL A 71 0.91 -23.19 -3.79
CA VAL A 71 -0.37 -23.69 -3.30
C VAL A 71 -0.13 -24.90 -2.42
N VAL A 72 -0.78 -24.95 -1.26
CA VAL A 72 -0.70 -26.06 -0.31
C VAL A 72 -1.37 -27.30 -0.92
N LEU A 73 -0.60 -28.36 -1.17
CA LEU A 73 -1.10 -29.66 -1.64
C LEU A 73 -1.58 -30.55 -0.49
N ASP A 74 -0.88 -30.45 0.67
CA ASP A 74 -1.16 -31.28 1.84
C ASP A 74 -0.61 -30.62 3.10
N GLY A 75 -1.30 -30.83 4.23
CA GLY A 75 -0.96 -30.27 5.53
C GLY A 75 -1.83 -29.08 5.92
N ASP A 76 -1.98 -28.91 7.25
CA ASP A 76 -2.67 -27.79 7.88
C ASP A 76 -1.70 -27.09 8.82
N SER A 77 -1.65 -25.76 8.77
CA SER A 77 -0.75 -24.99 9.64
C SER A 77 -1.23 -23.57 9.91
N MET A 78 -0.53 -22.92 10.84
CA MET A 78 -0.63 -21.49 11.11
C MET A 78 0.61 -20.81 10.53
N LEU A 79 0.40 -19.78 9.71
CA LEU A 79 1.48 -18.98 9.14
C LEU A 79 1.58 -17.64 9.86
N ASP A 80 2.78 -17.33 10.35
CA ASP A 80 3.10 -15.98 10.83
C ASP A 80 3.42 -15.08 9.65
N THR A 81 2.53 -14.13 9.38
CA THR A 81 2.62 -13.20 8.25
C THR A 81 3.16 -11.84 8.67
N ARG A 82 3.51 -11.61 9.95
CA ARG A 82 3.92 -10.29 10.48
C ARG A 82 5.04 -9.63 9.69
N ALA A 83 5.98 -10.41 9.20
CA ALA A 83 7.10 -9.88 8.42
C ALA A 83 6.66 -9.31 7.07
N LEU A 84 5.53 -9.76 6.51
CA LEU A 84 4.96 -9.31 5.24
C LEU A 84 3.85 -8.27 5.45
N THR A 85 2.87 -8.58 6.28
CA THR A 85 1.62 -7.81 6.41
C THR A 85 1.60 -6.87 7.61
N GLY A 86 2.52 -7.04 8.56
CA GLY A 86 2.49 -6.35 9.85
C GLY A 86 1.42 -6.87 10.82
N GLU A 87 0.61 -7.86 10.44
CA GLU A 87 -0.43 -8.44 11.28
C GLU A 87 0.16 -9.35 12.36
N SER A 88 -0.30 -9.18 13.61
CA SER A 88 0.17 -9.98 14.74
C SER A 88 -0.53 -11.34 14.86
N VAL A 89 -1.66 -11.53 14.18
CA VAL A 89 -2.46 -12.76 14.25
C VAL A 89 -2.01 -13.71 13.15
N PRO A 90 -1.57 -14.94 13.48
CA PRO A 90 -1.21 -15.93 12.48
C PRO A 90 -2.42 -16.34 11.62
N ARG A 91 -2.19 -16.55 10.33
CA ARG A 91 -3.20 -16.99 9.35
C ARG A 91 -3.24 -18.53 9.30
N SER A 92 -4.42 -19.11 9.42
CA SER A 92 -4.62 -20.55 9.17
C SER A 92 -4.55 -20.83 7.67
N VAL A 93 -3.88 -21.91 7.29
CA VAL A 93 -3.80 -22.41 5.91
C VAL A 93 -4.07 -23.91 5.84
N HIS A 94 -4.83 -24.28 4.82
CA HIS A 94 -5.30 -25.62 4.54
C HIS A 94 -4.97 -26.03 3.11
N LYS A 95 -5.24 -27.28 2.77
CA LYS A 95 -5.08 -27.77 1.40
C LYS A 95 -5.88 -26.91 0.40
N GLY A 96 -5.20 -26.41 -0.65
CA GLY A 96 -5.75 -25.55 -1.69
C GLY A 96 -5.50 -24.05 -1.47
N ASP A 97 -5.08 -23.64 -0.28
CA ASP A 97 -4.77 -22.25 0.02
C ASP A 97 -3.42 -21.82 -0.54
N GLU A 98 -3.29 -20.52 -0.81
CA GLU A 98 -2.01 -19.92 -1.18
C GLU A 98 -1.11 -19.75 0.03
N ALA A 99 0.16 -20.12 -0.14
CA ALA A 99 1.24 -19.93 0.82
C ALA A 99 2.31 -19.01 0.21
N LEU A 100 2.52 -17.84 0.83
CA LEU A 100 3.42 -16.80 0.34
C LEU A 100 4.83 -16.97 0.90
N SER A 101 5.84 -16.74 0.04
CA SER A 101 7.24 -16.75 0.46
C SER A 101 7.52 -15.69 1.52
N GLY A 102 8.41 -16.02 2.46
CA GLY A 102 8.76 -15.16 3.58
C GLY A 102 7.88 -15.30 4.82
N CYS A 103 6.69 -15.93 4.73
CA CYS A 103 5.92 -16.30 5.92
C CYS A 103 6.61 -17.40 6.73
N MET A 104 6.50 -17.34 8.06
CA MET A 104 7.03 -18.35 8.96
C MET A 104 5.97 -19.43 9.22
N ASN A 105 6.27 -20.68 8.91
CA ASN A 105 5.41 -21.82 9.27
C ASN A 105 5.51 -22.12 10.75
N GLN A 106 4.38 -22.18 11.49
CA GLN A 106 4.40 -22.31 12.95
C GLN A 106 4.12 -23.73 13.47
N THR A 107 3.16 -24.45 12.89
CA THR A 107 2.61 -25.65 13.56
C THR A 107 2.75 -26.94 12.79
N GLY A 108 2.21 -27.06 11.59
CA GLY A 108 2.19 -28.28 10.79
C GLY A 108 3.28 -28.34 9.72
N VAL A 109 3.53 -29.52 9.18
CA VAL A 109 4.38 -29.66 7.98
C VAL A 109 3.52 -29.38 6.75
N LEU A 110 3.97 -28.46 5.91
CA LEU A 110 3.29 -28.10 4.68
C LEU A 110 3.99 -28.69 3.45
N THR A 111 3.22 -29.28 2.57
CA THR A 111 3.64 -29.68 1.23
C THR A 111 3.07 -28.67 0.24
N ILE A 112 3.94 -27.90 -0.41
CA ILE A 112 3.55 -26.76 -1.25
C ILE A 112 4.06 -27.02 -2.68
N LYS A 113 3.19 -26.79 -3.68
CA LYS A 113 3.58 -26.76 -5.09
C LYS A 113 3.90 -25.32 -5.48
N THR A 114 5.10 -25.07 -5.95
CA THR A 114 5.56 -23.73 -6.32
C THR A 114 4.81 -23.19 -7.54
N THR A 115 4.41 -21.93 -7.48
CA THR A 115 3.67 -21.21 -8.54
C THR A 115 4.50 -20.13 -9.22
N LYS A 116 5.53 -19.62 -8.54
CA LYS A 116 6.40 -18.56 -9.05
C LYS A 116 7.87 -18.92 -8.93
N ALA A 117 8.72 -18.34 -9.79
CA ALA A 117 10.17 -18.41 -9.64
C ALA A 117 10.64 -17.55 -8.46
N PHE A 118 11.84 -17.82 -7.93
CA PHE A 118 12.37 -17.10 -6.76
C PHE A 118 12.40 -15.58 -6.93
N GLY A 119 12.87 -15.07 -8.07
CA GLY A 119 12.91 -13.63 -8.36
C GLY A 119 11.53 -12.96 -8.48
N GLU A 120 10.48 -13.74 -8.74
CA GLU A 120 9.10 -13.30 -8.83
C GLU A 120 8.31 -13.56 -7.54
N SER A 121 8.94 -14.16 -6.54
CA SER A 121 8.32 -14.46 -5.25
C SER A 121 7.99 -13.19 -4.49
N THR A 122 6.94 -13.26 -3.65
CA THR A 122 6.46 -12.14 -2.84
C THR A 122 7.58 -11.53 -1.99
N ALA A 123 8.38 -12.36 -1.32
CA ALA A 123 9.50 -11.87 -0.52
C ALA A 123 10.54 -11.13 -1.36
N SER A 124 10.92 -11.67 -2.53
CA SER A 124 11.90 -11.04 -3.43
C SER A 124 11.40 -9.70 -3.95
N LYS A 125 10.14 -9.59 -4.35
CA LYS A 125 9.53 -8.34 -4.81
C LYS A 125 9.48 -7.26 -3.72
N ILE A 126 9.12 -7.64 -2.49
CA ILE A 126 9.10 -6.70 -1.35
C ILE A 126 10.51 -6.15 -1.10
N ILE A 127 11.52 -7.02 -1.08
CA ILE A 127 12.92 -6.60 -0.87
C ILE A 127 13.36 -5.64 -1.97
N ASP A 128 13.09 -5.98 -3.24
CA ASP A 128 13.45 -5.15 -4.39
C ASP A 128 12.76 -3.77 -4.35
N LEU A 129 11.48 -3.73 -4.00
CA LEU A 129 10.73 -2.48 -3.83
C LEU A 129 11.33 -1.59 -2.74
N VAL A 130 11.72 -2.16 -1.61
CA VAL A 130 12.32 -1.40 -0.49
C VAL A 130 13.74 -0.94 -0.83
N GLU A 131 14.54 -1.76 -1.49
CA GLU A 131 15.88 -1.38 -1.94
C GLU A 131 15.82 -0.25 -2.99
N ASN A 132 14.91 -0.35 -3.96
CA ASN A 132 14.74 0.64 -5.01
C ASN A 132 14.01 1.91 -4.56
N ALA A 133 13.25 1.86 -3.47
CA ALA A 133 12.57 3.04 -2.90
C ALA A 133 13.53 4.20 -2.61
N SER A 134 14.79 3.89 -2.31
CA SER A 134 15.83 4.89 -2.07
C SER A 134 16.24 5.70 -3.30
N SER A 135 15.96 5.23 -4.50
CA SER A 135 16.32 5.90 -5.75
C SER A 135 15.44 7.11 -6.08
N ARG A 136 14.20 7.13 -5.60
CA ARG A 136 13.19 8.18 -5.86
C ARG A 136 13.18 9.19 -4.71
N LYS A 137 14.01 10.23 -4.84
CA LYS A 137 14.22 11.26 -3.81
C LYS A 137 13.01 12.17 -3.62
N ALA A 138 12.70 12.48 -2.37
CA ALA A 138 11.70 13.47 -2.01
C ALA A 138 12.05 14.88 -2.53
N PRO A 139 11.04 15.73 -2.84
CA PRO A 139 11.25 17.15 -3.13
C PRO A 139 12.11 17.85 -2.08
N THR A 140 11.91 17.58 -0.79
CA THR A 140 12.73 18.14 0.30
C THR A 140 14.20 17.68 0.22
N GLU A 141 14.48 16.43 -0.16
CA GLU A 141 15.87 15.96 -0.37
C GLU A 141 16.52 16.65 -1.57
N ASN A 142 15.77 16.82 -2.67
CA ASN A 142 16.24 17.53 -3.86
C ASN A 142 16.49 19.02 -3.56
N PHE A 143 15.61 19.64 -2.75
CA PHE A 143 15.80 21.02 -2.29
C PHE A 143 17.11 21.19 -1.51
N ILE A 144 17.43 20.30 -0.57
CA ILE A 144 18.69 20.36 0.18
C ILE A 144 19.91 20.24 -0.74
N THR A 145 19.85 19.35 -1.73
CA THR A 145 20.93 19.21 -2.72
C THR A 145 21.10 20.48 -3.56
N THR A 146 20.00 21.07 -4.00
CA THR A 146 19.99 22.33 -4.77
C THR A 146 20.42 23.49 -3.90
N PHE A 147 19.94 23.58 -2.67
CA PHE A 147 20.33 24.59 -1.69
C PHE A 147 21.85 24.56 -1.47
N ALA A 148 22.44 23.39 -1.22
CA ALA A 148 23.88 23.26 -1.01
C ALA A 148 24.70 23.79 -2.21
N ARG A 149 24.21 23.60 -3.44
CA ARG A 149 24.85 24.11 -4.67
C ARG A 149 24.95 25.64 -4.71
N TYR A 150 23.93 26.36 -4.27
CA TYR A 150 23.92 27.82 -4.25
C TYR A 150 24.50 28.40 -2.94
N TYR A 151 24.24 27.73 -1.83
CA TYR A 151 24.70 28.13 -0.52
C TYR A 151 26.24 28.14 -0.40
N THR A 152 26.91 27.11 -0.90
CA THR A 152 28.35 26.97 -0.77
C THR A 152 29.14 28.11 -1.42
N PRO A 153 28.89 28.53 -2.67
CA PRO A 153 29.58 29.70 -3.25
C PRO A 153 29.35 31.00 -2.45
N VAL A 154 28.11 31.24 -1.99
CA VAL A 154 27.77 32.42 -1.19
C VAL A 154 28.55 32.46 0.10
N VAL A 155 28.64 31.34 0.81
CA VAL A 155 29.41 31.21 2.05
C VAL A 155 30.90 31.43 1.82
N VAL A 156 31.46 30.88 0.75
CA VAL A 156 32.87 31.06 0.41
C VAL A 156 33.18 32.55 0.13
N ILE A 157 32.32 33.23 -0.61
CA ILE A 157 32.46 34.67 -0.88
C ILE A 157 32.37 35.48 0.42
N LEU A 158 31.40 35.20 1.29
CA LEU A 158 31.23 35.88 2.57
C LEU A 158 32.44 35.64 3.49
N ALA A 159 32.97 34.43 3.53
CA ALA A 159 34.19 34.10 4.28
C ALA A 159 35.39 34.85 3.75
N ALA A 160 35.55 34.95 2.44
CA ALA A 160 36.61 35.73 1.81
C ALA A 160 36.49 37.24 2.13
N ILE A 161 35.27 37.79 2.06
CA ILE A 161 34.99 39.17 2.47
C ILE A 161 35.33 39.37 3.93
N LEU A 162 34.93 38.45 4.82
CA LEU A 162 35.24 38.52 6.26
C LEU A 162 36.76 38.45 6.54
N ALA A 163 37.51 37.68 5.76
CA ALA A 163 38.94 37.54 5.92
C ALA A 163 39.73 38.73 5.37
N ILE A 164 39.25 39.42 4.32
CA ILE A 164 40.00 40.41 3.56
C ILE A 164 39.56 41.84 3.89
N LEU A 165 38.24 42.13 3.93
CA LEU A 165 37.72 43.50 4.00
C LEU A 165 37.97 44.17 5.38
N PRO A 166 37.74 43.52 6.53
CA PRO A 166 37.94 44.17 7.83
C PRO A 166 39.40 44.55 8.14
N PRO A 167 40.44 43.73 7.85
CA PRO A 167 41.81 44.15 8.08
C PRO A 167 42.20 45.38 7.22
N ILE A 168 41.60 45.54 6.04
CA ILE A 168 41.85 46.72 5.17
C ILE A 168 41.17 47.96 5.73
N LEU A 169 39.90 47.84 6.19
CA LEU A 169 39.10 49.00 6.62
C LEU A 169 39.31 49.42 8.07
N LEU A 170 39.48 48.45 8.97
CA LEU A 170 39.53 48.67 10.42
C LEU A 170 40.93 48.65 10.97
N GLY A 171 41.91 48.23 10.18
CA GLY A 171 43.27 47.97 10.66
C GLY A 171 43.26 46.75 11.62
N GLY A 172 44.20 45.90 11.60
CA GLY A 172 44.30 44.76 12.51
C GLY A 172 45.12 43.62 11.93
N GLY A 173 45.41 42.62 12.76
CA GLY A 173 46.23 41.49 12.34
C GLY A 173 45.50 40.62 11.33
N TRP A 174 46.03 40.51 10.11
CA TRP A 174 45.52 39.62 9.05
C TRP A 174 45.25 38.20 9.52
N THR A 175 46.11 37.69 10.39
CA THR A 175 46.02 36.34 10.93
C THR A 175 44.70 36.09 11.69
N GLU A 176 44.21 37.07 12.43
CA GLU A 176 42.96 36.96 13.20
C GLU A 176 41.74 36.93 12.28
N TRP A 177 41.66 37.80 11.26
CA TRP A 177 40.55 37.85 10.34
C TRP A 177 40.52 36.65 9.38
N ILE A 178 41.69 36.14 8.96
CA ILE A 178 41.80 34.90 8.20
C ILE A 178 41.33 33.72 9.08
N ARG A 179 41.70 33.66 10.35
CA ARG A 179 41.24 32.65 11.30
C ARG A 179 39.71 32.68 11.42
N ARG A 180 39.08 33.87 11.54
CA ARG A 180 37.61 34.02 11.58
C ARG A 180 36.94 33.56 10.28
N GLY A 181 37.55 33.87 9.13
CA GLY A 181 37.09 33.37 7.84
C GLY A 181 37.09 31.84 7.76
N PHE A 182 38.14 31.18 8.28
CA PHE A 182 38.17 29.71 8.35
C PHE A 182 37.13 29.13 9.33
N VAL A 183 36.94 29.75 10.50
CA VAL A 183 35.87 29.34 11.45
C VAL A 183 34.50 29.44 10.78
N PHE A 184 34.24 30.56 10.06
CA PHE A 184 33.01 30.78 9.33
C PHE A 184 32.79 29.71 8.27
N LEU A 185 33.79 29.31 7.49
CA LEU A 185 33.73 28.24 6.50
C LEU A 185 33.37 26.87 7.11
N VAL A 186 34.05 26.52 8.23
CA VAL A 186 33.83 25.22 8.89
C VAL A 186 32.41 25.12 9.45
N VAL A 187 31.92 26.17 10.12
CA VAL A 187 30.56 26.19 10.69
C VAL A 187 29.48 26.12 9.60
N SER A 188 29.79 26.70 8.44
CA SER A 188 28.79 26.80 7.34
C SER A 188 28.46 25.49 6.65
N CYS A 189 29.20 24.39 6.88
CA CYS A 189 28.84 23.10 6.24
C CYS A 189 27.44 22.62 6.65
N PRO A 190 26.49 22.37 5.74
CA PRO A 190 25.18 21.88 6.11
C PRO A 190 25.14 20.36 6.38
N CYS A 191 26.24 19.81 6.95
CA CYS A 191 26.47 18.37 7.10
C CYS A 191 25.32 17.65 7.85
N ALA A 192 24.80 18.28 8.92
CA ALA A 192 23.69 17.72 9.69
C ALA A 192 22.43 17.51 8.84
N LEU A 193 22.09 18.43 7.93
CA LEU A 193 20.91 18.32 7.07
C LEU A 193 21.10 17.28 5.97
N VAL A 194 22.26 17.28 5.33
CA VAL A 194 22.60 16.35 4.23
C VAL A 194 22.53 14.89 4.70
N ILE A 195 22.82 14.62 5.98
CA ILE A 195 22.80 13.28 6.55
C ILE A 195 21.43 12.95 7.14
N SER A 196 20.85 13.85 7.97
CA SER A 196 19.67 13.51 8.76
C SER A 196 18.38 13.43 7.94
N ILE A 197 18.25 14.21 6.87
CA ILE A 197 17.02 14.24 6.07
C ILE A 197 16.81 12.93 5.29
N PRO A 198 17.77 12.45 4.46
CA PRO A 198 17.63 11.14 3.83
C PRO A 198 17.44 10.02 4.86
N LEU A 199 18.20 10.07 5.97
CA LEU A 199 18.08 9.08 7.04
C LEU A 199 16.66 9.03 7.63
N THR A 200 16.00 10.20 7.80
CA THR A 200 14.62 10.27 8.30
C THR A 200 13.63 9.67 7.30
N PHE A 201 13.76 9.97 6.00
CA PHE A 201 12.89 9.37 4.97
C PHE A 201 13.09 7.86 4.86
N PHE A 202 14.34 7.38 4.92
CA PHE A 202 14.62 5.95 4.96
C PHE A 202 13.99 5.27 6.17
N GLY A 203 14.13 5.90 7.34
CA GLY A 203 13.49 5.43 8.56
C GLY A 203 11.97 5.39 8.43
N GLY A 204 11.36 6.42 7.78
CA GLY A 204 9.93 6.50 7.51
C GLY A 204 9.42 5.40 6.59
N ILE A 205 10.14 5.10 5.49
CA ILE A 205 9.82 3.97 4.60
C ILE A 205 9.88 2.65 5.39
N GLY A 206 10.92 2.46 6.21
CA GLY A 206 11.04 1.27 7.05
C GLY A 206 9.94 1.16 8.12
N ALA A 207 9.50 2.28 8.72
CA ALA A 207 8.40 2.31 9.67
C ALA A 207 7.04 2.00 8.99
N ALA A 208 6.80 2.54 7.79
CA ALA A 208 5.61 2.24 6.99
C ALA A 208 5.54 0.75 6.64
N SER A 209 6.66 0.17 6.20
CA SER A 209 6.73 -1.24 5.85
C SER A 209 6.44 -2.17 7.05
N LYS A 210 6.91 -1.83 8.25
CA LYS A 210 6.56 -2.58 9.48
C LYS A 210 5.07 -2.55 9.82
N ARG A 211 4.35 -1.54 9.35
CA ARG A 211 2.89 -1.42 9.50
C ARG A 211 2.11 -2.05 8.33
N GLY A 212 2.81 -2.77 7.43
CA GLY A 212 2.20 -3.40 6.27
C GLY A 212 1.93 -2.42 5.11
N VAL A 213 2.68 -1.32 5.02
CA VAL A 213 2.58 -0.34 3.94
C VAL A 213 3.91 -0.23 3.20
N LEU A 214 3.94 -0.62 1.93
CA LEU A 214 5.12 -0.46 1.08
C LEU A 214 5.06 0.87 0.33
N VAL A 215 6.08 1.70 0.50
CA VAL A 215 6.21 2.98 -0.20
C VAL A 215 7.38 2.92 -1.16
N LYS A 216 7.14 3.11 -2.46
CA LYS A 216 8.15 2.95 -3.52
C LYS A 216 9.15 4.11 -3.66
N GLY A 217 9.09 5.10 -2.77
CA GLY A 217 10.02 6.22 -2.79
C GLY A 217 9.76 7.27 -1.72
N SER A 218 10.82 7.99 -1.32
CA SER A 218 10.69 9.08 -0.35
C SER A 218 9.83 10.24 -0.88
N ASN A 219 9.78 10.43 -2.21
CA ASN A 219 8.86 11.40 -2.85
C ASN A 219 7.39 11.05 -2.61
N TYR A 220 7.02 9.78 -2.61
CA TYR A 220 5.65 9.34 -2.33
C TYR A 220 5.31 9.43 -0.85
N LEU A 221 6.28 9.13 0.04
CA LEU A 221 6.10 9.35 1.47
C LEU A 221 5.89 10.84 1.78
N GLU A 222 6.63 11.74 1.13
CA GLU A 222 6.41 13.18 1.28
C GLU A 222 5.06 13.61 0.66
N ALA A 223 4.65 13.02 -0.46
CA ALA A 223 3.38 13.32 -1.10
C ALA A 223 2.19 12.90 -0.22
N LEU A 224 2.23 11.73 0.42
CA LEU A 224 1.20 11.26 1.36
C LEU A 224 0.93 12.26 2.49
N ASN A 225 1.96 12.94 3.00
CA ASN A 225 1.76 13.96 4.03
C ASN A 225 0.91 15.16 3.55
N ASN A 226 0.88 15.41 2.25
CA ASN A 226 0.17 16.55 1.67
C ASN A 226 -1.15 16.15 1.00
N VAL A 227 -1.59 14.90 1.17
CA VAL A 227 -2.87 14.43 0.60
C VAL A 227 -4.04 15.14 1.26
N SER A 228 -4.86 15.79 0.43
CA SER A 228 -6.09 16.46 0.84
C SER A 228 -7.34 15.82 0.27
N ILE A 229 -7.23 15.14 -0.88
CA ILE A 229 -8.34 14.44 -1.53
C ILE A 229 -7.93 12.98 -1.67
N ILE A 230 -8.82 12.08 -1.23
CA ILE A 230 -8.66 10.64 -1.44
C ILE A 230 -9.85 10.14 -2.26
N VAL A 231 -9.53 9.51 -3.36
CA VAL A 231 -10.50 8.90 -4.28
C VAL A 231 -10.37 7.39 -4.15
N PHE A 232 -11.46 6.72 -3.85
CA PHE A 232 -11.53 5.27 -3.70
C PHE A 232 -12.26 4.63 -4.88
N ASP A 233 -11.76 3.54 -5.40
CA ASP A 233 -12.63 2.59 -6.09
C ASP A 233 -13.58 1.93 -5.10
N LYS A 234 -14.72 1.44 -5.55
CA LYS A 234 -15.67 0.73 -4.68
C LYS A 234 -15.26 -0.73 -4.50
N THR A 235 -15.21 -1.48 -5.61
CA THR A 235 -15.14 -2.95 -5.62
C THR A 235 -13.73 -3.44 -5.30
N GLY A 236 -13.59 -4.34 -4.31
CA GLY A 236 -12.27 -4.82 -3.88
C GLY A 236 -11.46 -3.80 -3.05
N THR A 237 -11.91 -2.56 -2.94
CA THR A 237 -11.25 -1.48 -2.19
C THR A 237 -11.99 -1.13 -0.91
N LEU A 238 -13.18 -0.54 -1.01
CA LEU A 238 -14.06 -0.26 0.14
C LEU A 238 -14.97 -1.45 0.47
N THR A 239 -15.16 -2.35 -0.49
CA THR A 239 -15.93 -3.57 -0.38
C THR A 239 -15.02 -4.78 -0.58
N LYS A 240 -15.49 -5.96 -0.17
CA LYS A 240 -14.72 -7.21 -0.27
C LYS A 240 -14.52 -7.70 -1.71
N GLY A 241 -15.25 -7.14 -2.69
CA GLY A 241 -15.27 -7.64 -4.07
C GLY A 241 -15.92 -9.03 -4.19
N VAL A 242 -16.55 -9.49 -3.12
CA VAL A 242 -17.27 -10.77 -3.08
C VAL A 242 -18.75 -10.50 -3.06
N PHE A 243 -19.41 -10.95 -4.12
CA PHE A 243 -20.84 -10.86 -4.23
C PHE A 243 -21.50 -11.94 -3.35
N ASN A 244 -22.35 -11.52 -2.42
CA ASN A 244 -23.07 -12.42 -1.55
C ASN A 244 -24.59 -12.28 -1.75
N VAL A 245 -25.31 -13.41 -1.72
CA VAL A 245 -26.78 -13.40 -1.64
C VAL A 245 -27.18 -12.86 -0.27
N THR A 246 -27.76 -11.65 -0.27
CA THR A 246 -28.13 -10.95 0.98
C THR A 246 -29.60 -11.12 1.32
N ASP A 247 -30.46 -11.31 0.32
CA ASP A 247 -31.87 -11.61 0.55
C ASP A 247 -32.48 -12.40 -0.63
N ILE A 248 -33.54 -13.14 -0.32
CA ILE A 248 -34.33 -13.86 -1.30
C ILE A 248 -35.79 -13.48 -1.07
N LEU A 249 -36.41 -12.92 -2.09
CA LEU A 249 -37.79 -12.45 -2.11
C LEU A 249 -38.64 -13.40 -2.94
N PRO A 250 -39.23 -14.44 -2.34
CA PRO A 250 -40.04 -15.40 -3.06
C PRO A 250 -41.37 -14.78 -3.46
N ALA A 251 -41.98 -15.31 -4.53
CA ALA A 251 -43.27 -14.91 -5.07
C ALA A 251 -44.09 -16.11 -5.49
N ASN A 252 -45.37 -15.90 -5.71
CA ASN A 252 -46.31 -16.87 -6.29
C ASN A 252 -46.28 -18.28 -5.64
N GLY A 253 -46.09 -18.35 -4.31
CA GLY A 253 -46.12 -19.59 -3.54
C GLY A 253 -44.81 -20.39 -3.51
N PHE A 254 -43.74 -19.89 -4.13
CA PHE A 254 -42.41 -20.49 -4.00
C PHE A 254 -41.80 -20.17 -2.62
N SER A 255 -40.97 -21.08 -2.09
CA SER A 255 -40.17 -20.81 -0.89
C SER A 255 -38.82 -20.17 -1.26
N LYS A 256 -38.13 -19.57 -0.28
CA LYS A 256 -36.77 -19.03 -0.46
C LYS A 256 -35.79 -20.10 -0.96
N GLU A 257 -35.90 -21.29 -0.40
CA GLU A 257 -35.08 -22.45 -0.76
C GLU A 257 -35.30 -22.89 -2.19
N GLN A 258 -36.58 -22.90 -2.65
CA GLN A 258 -36.92 -23.27 -4.03
C GLN A 258 -36.39 -22.21 -5.03
N VAL A 259 -36.55 -20.92 -4.74
CA VAL A 259 -36.00 -19.85 -5.60
C VAL A 259 -34.50 -19.98 -5.74
N LEU A 260 -33.78 -20.20 -4.61
CA LEU A 260 -32.36 -20.37 -4.61
C LEU A 260 -31.92 -21.64 -5.35
N GLU A 261 -32.62 -22.75 -5.16
CA GLU A 261 -32.35 -24.03 -5.83
C GLU A 261 -32.46 -23.91 -7.34
N TYR A 262 -33.58 -23.35 -7.86
CA TYR A 262 -33.78 -23.17 -9.30
C TYR A 262 -32.74 -22.22 -9.89
N ALA A 263 -32.42 -21.12 -9.19
CA ALA A 263 -31.36 -20.22 -9.62
C ALA A 263 -29.99 -20.91 -9.67
N ALA A 264 -29.65 -21.68 -8.64
CA ALA A 264 -28.37 -22.41 -8.58
C ALA A 264 -28.29 -23.47 -9.70
N GLN A 265 -29.39 -24.19 -9.98
CA GLN A 265 -29.46 -25.13 -11.11
C GLN A 265 -29.25 -24.43 -12.45
N ALA A 266 -29.90 -23.28 -12.69
CA ALA A 266 -29.72 -22.50 -13.92
C ALA A 266 -28.28 -21.97 -14.06
N GLU A 267 -27.67 -21.52 -12.99
CA GLU A 267 -26.31 -20.90 -12.98
C GLU A 267 -25.17 -21.94 -12.89
N SER A 268 -25.45 -23.23 -12.82
CA SER A 268 -24.49 -24.31 -12.52
C SER A 268 -23.33 -24.43 -13.52
N PHE A 269 -23.47 -23.94 -14.75
CA PHE A 269 -22.42 -23.93 -15.77
C PHE A 269 -21.79 -22.55 -15.99
N SER A 270 -22.28 -21.52 -15.30
CA SER A 270 -21.79 -20.15 -15.46
C SER A 270 -20.55 -19.90 -14.60
N ASN A 271 -19.56 -19.23 -15.19
CA ASN A 271 -18.37 -18.74 -14.45
C ASN A 271 -18.54 -17.30 -13.95
N HIS A 272 -19.72 -16.70 -14.13
CA HIS A 272 -19.98 -15.32 -13.73
C HIS A 272 -19.91 -15.17 -12.20
N PRO A 273 -19.36 -14.05 -11.63
CA PRO A 273 -19.31 -13.83 -10.19
C PRO A 273 -20.67 -13.95 -9.48
N ILE A 274 -21.75 -13.50 -10.13
CA ILE A 274 -23.13 -13.65 -9.64
C ILE A 274 -23.52 -15.12 -9.51
N ALA A 275 -23.19 -15.94 -10.50
CA ALA A 275 -23.44 -17.38 -10.46
C ALA A 275 -22.72 -18.05 -9.28
N LYS A 276 -21.42 -17.73 -9.11
CA LYS A 276 -20.63 -18.25 -7.98
C LYS A 276 -21.24 -17.89 -6.63
N SER A 277 -21.77 -16.68 -6.51
CA SER A 277 -22.46 -16.21 -5.31
C SER A 277 -23.73 -17.03 -5.02
N ILE A 278 -24.55 -17.28 -6.05
CA ILE A 278 -25.77 -18.10 -5.93
C ILE A 278 -25.42 -19.55 -5.56
N LEU A 279 -24.42 -20.13 -6.23
CA LEU A 279 -23.95 -21.49 -5.96
C LEU A 279 -23.39 -21.64 -4.55
N SER A 280 -22.60 -20.67 -4.10
CA SER A 280 -22.08 -20.62 -2.73
C SER A 280 -23.19 -20.53 -1.69
N ALA A 281 -24.20 -19.68 -1.92
CA ALA A 281 -25.33 -19.54 -1.03
C ALA A 281 -26.21 -20.81 -0.98
N TYR A 282 -26.33 -21.53 -2.11
CA TYR A 282 -27.06 -22.80 -2.15
C TYR A 282 -26.32 -23.89 -1.36
N GLY A 283 -25.00 -23.96 -1.42
CA GLY A 283 -24.12 -24.78 -0.57
C GLY A 283 -24.32 -26.29 -0.68
N LYS A 284 -25.05 -26.79 -1.69
CA LYS A 284 -25.28 -28.21 -1.95
C LYS A 284 -24.74 -28.59 -3.33
N GLU A 285 -24.36 -29.85 -3.50
CA GLU A 285 -23.97 -30.36 -4.80
C GLU A 285 -25.19 -30.36 -5.74
N ILE A 286 -24.97 -29.87 -6.97
CA ILE A 286 -25.98 -29.86 -8.02
C ILE A 286 -25.70 -31.02 -8.96
N ASP A 287 -26.70 -31.86 -9.14
CA ASP A 287 -26.66 -32.91 -10.17
C ASP A 287 -26.76 -32.27 -11.55
N GLN A 288 -25.63 -32.06 -12.18
CA GLN A 288 -25.56 -31.47 -13.51
C GLN A 288 -26.19 -32.33 -14.61
N SER A 289 -26.41 -33.65 -14.35
CA SER A 289 -27.04 -34.55 -15.31
C SER A 289 -28.53 -34.26 -15.57
N VAL A 290 -29.19 -33.57 -14.63
CA VAL A 290 -30.60 -33.17 -14.77
C VAL A 290 -30.79 -31.83 -15.47
N ILE A 291 -29.66 -31.16 -15.85
CA ILE A 291 -29.69 -29.84 -16.48
C ILE A 291 -29.43 -29.99 -17.98
N SER A 292 -30.34 -29.47 -18.77
CA SER A 292 -30.24 -29.48 -20.23
C SER A 292 -30.65 -28.13 -20.83
N ASP A 293 -30.50 -27.98 -22.14
CA ASP A 293 -30.83 -26.75 -22.89
C ASP A 293 -30.32 -25.46 -22.28
N TYR A 294 -29.11 -25.52 -21.67
CA TYR A 294 -28.45 -24.36 -21.09
C TYR A 294 -28.09 -23.31 -22.18
N LYS A 295 -28.55 -22.09 -21.98
CA LYS A 295 -28.26 -20.94 -22.84
C LYS A 295 -27.95 -19.72 -22.00
N GLU A 296 -26.74 -19.16 -22.19
CA GLU A 296 -26.38 -17.85 -21.67
C GLU A 296 -26.79 -16.78 -22.69
N ILE A 297 -27.65 -15.84 -22.27
CA ILE A 297 -28.12 -14.73 -23.10
C ILE A 297 -27.41 -13.47 -22.65
N SER A 298 -26.41 -13.05 -23.45
CA SER A 298 -25.53 -11.93 -23.11
C SER A 298 -26.31 -10.67 -22.77
N GLY A 299 -26.03 -10.10 -21.58
CA GLY A 299 -26.70 -8.91 -21.07
C GLY A 299 -28.11 -9.11 -20.52
N TYR A 300 -28.64 -10.34 -20.51
CA TYR A 300 -30.00 -10.69 -20.01
C TYR A 300 -29.94 -11.67 -18.83
N GLY A 301 -29.20 -12.76 -18.96
CA GLY A 301 -29.14 -13.83 -17.97
C GLY A 301 -29.07 -15.21 -18.59
N ILE A 302 -29.65 -16.21 -17.92
CA ILE A 302 -29.52 -17.61 -18.27
C ILE A 302 -30.93 -18.24 -18.41
N SER A 303 -31.04 -19.14 -19.38
CA SER A 303 -32.17 -20.06 -19.55
C SER A 303 -31.66 -21.50 -19.52
N ALA A 304 -32.27 -22.38 -18.73
CA ALA A 304 -31.90 -23.79 -18.65
C ALA A 304 -33.13 -24.65 -18.35
N MET A 305 -33.08 -25.93 -18.73
CA MET A 305 -34.02 -26.94 -18.25
C MET A 305 -33.46 -27.63 -17.01
N ALA A 306 -34.11 -27.51 -15.88
CA ALA A 306 -33.80 -28.22 -14.63
C ALA A 306 -34.79 -29.38 -14.47
N GLY A 307 -34.39 -30.58 -14.85
CA GLY A 307 -35.26 -31.72 -14.99
C GLY A 307 -36.33 -31.49 -16.07
N LYS A 308 -37.59 -31.36 -15.66
CA LYS A 308 -38.72 -31.09 -16.59
C LYS A 308 -39.18 -29.64 -16.58
N LYS A 309 -38.53 -28.77 -15.80
CA LYS A 309 -38.93 -27.37 -15.60
C LYS A 309 -38.00 -26.44 -16.34
N LYS A 310 -38.56 -25.48 -17.06
CA LYS A 310 -37.79 -24.43 -17.71
C LYS A 310 -37.53 -23.30 -16.72
N VAL A 311 -36.27 -23.01 -16.47
CA VAL A 311 -35.84 -22.01 -15.50
C VAL A 311 -35.14 -20.85 -16.21
N TYR A 312 -35.51 -19.65 -15.83
CA TYR A 312 -34.86 -18.41 -16.24
C TYR A 312 -34.28 -17.71 -15.00
N ALA A 313 -33.01 -17.30 -15.07
CA ALA A 313 -32.35 -16.53 -14.04
C ALA A 313 -31.66 -15.33 -14.70
N GLY A 314 -32.04 -14.10 -14.34
CA GLY A 314 -31.44 -12.92 -14.99
C GLY A 314 -32.07 -11.59 -14.55
N ASN A 315 -31.86 -10.56 -15.37
CA ASN A 315 -32.39 -9.23 -15.10
C ASN A 315 -33.84 -9.06 -15.62
N THR A 316 -34.42 -7.88 -15.45
CA THR A 316 -35.76 -7.56 -15.91
C THR A 316 -35.94 -7.71 -17.42
N LYS A 317 -34.90 -7.43 -18.23
CA LYS A 317 -34.95 -7.59 -19.68
C LYS A 317 -35.17 -9.05 -20.10
N LEU A 318 -34.63 -10.01 -19.33
CA LEU A 318 -34.88 -11.42 -19.55
C LEU A 318 -36.35 -11.75 -19.27
N MET A 319 -36.90 -11.25 -18.17
CA MET A 319 -38.33 -11.48 -17.82
C MET A 319 -39.25 -10.88 -18.88
N ASP A 320 -38.96 -9.66 -19.35
CA ASP A 320 -39.72 -8.98 -20.40
C ASP A 320 -39.68 -9.76 -21.73
N SER A 321 -38.49 -10.26 -22.13
CA SER A 321 -38.34 -11.01 -23.39
C SER A 321 -39.04 -12.35 -23.39
N GLU A 322 -39.18 -12.97 -22.23
CA GLU A 322 -39.87 -14.26 -22.04
C GLU A 322 -41.34 -14.08 -21.58
N HIS A 323 -41.83 -12.84 -21.60
CA HIS A 323 -43.20 -12.48 -21.24
C HIS A 323 -43.62 -12.93 -19.84
N VAL A 324 -42.70 -12.90 -18.87
CA VAL A 324 -42.96 -13.24 -17.47
C VAL A 324 -43.36 -11.98 -16.71
N GLU A 325 -44.57 -11.98 -16.16
CA GLU A 325 -45.01 -10.91 -15.25
C GLU A 325 -44.25 -11.03 -13.91
N TYR A 326 -43.59 -9.98 -13.49
CA TYR A 326 -42.77 -9.95 -12.25
C TYR A 326 -43.09 -8.73 -11.39
N THR A 327 -42.78 -8.82 -10.12
CA THR A 327 -42.83 -7.68 -9.20
C THR A 327 -41.46 -7.07 -9.12
N ALA A 328 -41.36 -5.76 -9.42
CA ALA A 328 -40.11 -5.04 -9.33
C ALA A 328 -39.57 -5.01 -7.89
N CYS A 329 -38.33 -5.40 -7.71
CA CYS A 329 -37.67 -5.32 -6.42
C CYS A 329 -37.08 -3.92 -6.21
N GLU A 330 -37.51 -3.20 -5.15
CA GLU A 330 -37.01 -1.83 -4.85
C GLU A 330 -35.75 -1.82 -3.98
N LYS A 331 -35.37 -2.98 -3.42
CA LYS A 331 -34.16 -3.08 -2.57
C LYS A 331 -32.88 -2.75 -3.35
N VAL A 332 -31.91 -2.20 -2.67
CA VAL A 332 -30.61 -1.85 -3.23
C VAL A 332 -29.75 -3.10 -3.39
N GLY A 333 -29.18 -3.30 -4.56
CA GLY A 333 -28.32 -4.44 -4.90
C GLY A 333 -28.54 -4.94 -6.33
N THR A 334 -27.66 -5.85 -6.77
CA THR A 334 -27.83 -6.58 -8.03
C THR A 334 -28.96 -7.60 -7.87
N LYS A 335 -29.88 -7.58 -8.81
CA LYS A 335 -31.11 -8.35 -8.76
C LYS A 335 -31.08 -9.45 -9.78
N VAL A 336 -31.27 -10.69 -9.34
CA VAL A 336 -31.49 -11.85 -10.21
C VAL A 336 -32.92 -12.29 -10.04
N TYR A 337 -33.74 -12.01 -11.07
CA TYR A 337 -35.11 -12.46 -11.15
C TYR A 337 -35.13 -13.91 -11.62
N VAL A 338 -35.91 -14.73 -10.94
CA VAL A 338 -36.04 -16.17 -11.22
C VAL A 338 -37.45 -16.47 -11.66
N ALA A 339 -37.60 -17.18 -12.78
CA ALA A 339 -38.89 -17.68 -13.25
C ALA A 339 -38.79 -19.17 -13.57
N VAL A 340 -39.89 -19.90 -13.33
CA VAL A 340 -39.99 -21.35 -13.52
C VAL A 340 -41.26 -21.63 -14.33
N ASP A 341 -41.13 -22.30 -15.46
CA ASP A 341 -42.23 -22.61 -16.39
C ASP A 341 -43.08 -21.38 -16.75
N GLY A 342 -42.44 -20.22 -16.94
CA GLY A 342 -43.11 -18.97 -17.28
C GLY A 342 -43.76 -18.25 -16.09
N GLN A 343 -43.67 -18.79 -14.86
CA GLN A 343 -44.18 -18.16 -13.66
C GLN A 343 -43.04 -17.52 -12.87
N TYR A 344 -43.19 -16.27 -12.46
CA TYR A 344 -42.23 -15.58 -11.61
C TYR A 344 -42.13 -16.27 -10.24
N ALA A 345 -40.93 -16.77 -9.91
CA ALA A 345 -40.67 -17.47 -8.66
C ALA A 345 -40.15 -16.54 -7.55
N GLY A 346 -39.43 -15.48 -7.92
CA GLY A 346 -38.90 -14.54 -6.95
C GLY A 346 -37.66 -13.77 -7.44
N CYS A 347 -37.11 -12.95 -6.58
CA CYS A 347 -35.89 -12.19 -6.83
C CYS A 347 -34.84 -12.51 -5.79
N ILE A 348 -33.62 -12.78 -6.24
CA ILE A 348 -32.43 -12.92 -5.40
C ILE A 348 -31.68 -11.57 -5.42
N LEU A 349 -31.41 -11.04 -4.24
CA LEU A 349 -30.65 -9.83 -4.06
C LEU A 349 -29.20 -10.19 -3.75
N ILE A 350 -28.30 -9.64 -4.53
CA ILE A 350 -26.87 -9.86 -4.39
C ILE A 350 -26.21 -8.51 -4.16
N THR A 351 -25.41 -8.40 -3.11
CA THR A 351 -24.66 -7.19 -2.78
C THR A 351 -23.21 -7.52 -2.55
N ASP A 352 -22.34 -6.56 -2.89
CA ASP A 352 -20.95 -6.57 -2.52
C ASP A 352 -20.84 -6.02 -1.08
N GLU A 353 -20.25 -6.78 -0.19
CA GLU A 353 -20.19 -6.46 1.24
C GLU A 353 -19.13 -5.41 1.53
N VAL A 354 -19.50 -4.34 2.23
CA VAL A 354 -18.54 -3.33 2.72
C VAL A 354 -17.57 -3.98 3.70
N LYS A 355 -16.27 -3.66 3.59
CA LYS A 355 -15.26 -4.16 4.53
C LYS A 355 -15.51 -3.61 5.93
N PRO A 356 -15.30 -4.41 6.99
CA PRO A 356 -15.63 -4.02 8.36
C PRO A 356 -14.93 -2.75 8.86
N ASP A 357 -13.71 -2.49 8.36
CA ASP A 357 -12.88 -1.35 8.75
C ASP A 357 -13.06 -0.11 7.86
N SER A 358 -13.72 -0.21 6.69
CA SER A 358 -13.88 0.90 5.72
C SER A 358 -14.50 2.13 6.35
N LYS A 359 -15.59 1.97 7.10
CA LYS A 359 -16.27 3.11 7.75
C LYS A 359 -15.37 3.82 8.76
N LYS A 360 -14.65 3.03 9.57
CA LYS A 360 -13.68 3.57 10.52
C LYS A 360 -12.53 4.25 9.81
N ALA A 361 -11.98 3.63 8.77
CA ALA A 361 -10.91 4.20 7.96
C ALA A 361 -11.28 5.58 7.39
N ILE A 362 -12.48 5.73 6.79
CA ILE A 362 -12.96 7.01 6.26
C ILE A 362 -13.07 8.07 7.38
N SER A 363 -13.63 7.71 8.54
CA SER A 363 -13.72 8.60 9.69
C SER A 363 -12.34 9.05 10.18
N ASP A 364 -11.41 8.11 10.36
CA ASP A 364 -10.05 8.39 10.83
C ASP A 364 -9.28 9.26 9.84
N LEU A 365 -9.43 9.03 8.52
CA LEU A 365 -8.84 9.86 7.48
C LEU A 365 -9.29 11.33 7.57
N LYS A 366 -10.58 11.58 7.82
CA LYS A 366 -11.11 12.93 8.04
C LYS A 366 -10.52 13.55 9.31
N HIS A 367 -10.39 12.80 10.39
CA HIS A 367 -9.78 13.26 11.64
C HIS A 367 -8.31 13.66 11.49
N ILE A 368 -7.56 12.93 10.67
CA ILE A 368 -6.16 13.27 10.40
C ILE A 368 -5.98 14.38 9.36
N GLY A 369 -7.07 15.00 8.87
CA GLY A 369 -7.03 16.21 8.05
C GLY A 369 -7.17 16.00 6.55
N VAL A 370 -7.66 14.85 6.09
CA VAL A 370 -8.13 14.67 4.71
C VAL A 370 -9.40 15.52 4.53
N GLU A 371 -9.37 16.41 3.54
CA GLU A 371 -10.44 17.39 3.33
C GLU A 371 -11.64 16.79 2.60
N LYS A 372 -11.38 15.79 1.74
CA LYS A 372 -12.39 15.21 0.88
C LYS A 372 -12.13 13.74 0.60
N THR A 373 -13.18 12.94 0.78
CA THR A 373 -13.23 11.52 0.44
C THR A 373 -14.25 11.27 -0.64
N VAL A 374 -13.84 10.64 -1.74
CA VAL A 374 -14.66 10.45 -2.95
C VAL A 374 -14.67 8.97 -3.32
N MET A 375 -15.79 8.46 -3.79
CA MET A 375 -15.87 7.11 -4.35
C MET A 375 -16.19 7.15 -5.85
N LEU A 376 -15.49 6.34 -6.63
CA LEU A 376 -15.80 6.08 -8.04
C LEU A 376 -16.27 4.63 -8.18
N THR A 377 -17.33 4.41 -8.96
CA THR A 377 -17.83 3.05 -9.23
C THR A 377 -18.50 2.94 -10.61
N GLY A 378 -18.39 1.77 -11.21
CA GLY A 378 -19.16 1.41 -12.41
C GLY A 378 -20.58 0.96 -12.11
N ASP A 379 -20.95 0.76 -10.84
CA ASP A 379 -22.26 0.30 -10.44
C ASP A 379 -23.37 1.31 -10.65
N ASP A 380 -24.62 0.82 -10.53
CA ASP A 380 -25.82 1.65 -10.58
C ASP A 380 -25.81 2.77 -9.51
N GLU A 381 -26.43 3.90 -9.85
CA GLU A 381 -26.53 5.11 -9.03
C GLU A 381 -27.06 4.81 -7.61
N LYS A 382 -28.09 3.94 -7.49
CA LYS A 382 -28.69 3.58 -6.20
C LYS A 382 -27.72 2.81 -5.31
N ILE A 383 -26.91 1.92 -5.89
CA ILE A 383 -25.91 1.14 -5.17
C ILE A 383 -24.78 2.07 -4.71
N GLY A 384 -24.25 2.89 -5.63
CA GLY A 384 -23.21 3.86 -5.31
C GLY A 384 -23.62 4.81 -4.19
N LYS A 385 -24.84 5.35 -4.26
CA LYS A 385 -25.40 6.23 -3.23
C LYS A 385 -25.48 5.55 -1.86
N ALA A 386 -26.02 4.33 -1.81
CA ALA A 386 -26.20 3.60 -0.55
C ALA A 386 -24.86 3.32 0.15
N VAL A 387 -23.82 2.91 -0.60
CA VAL A 387 -22.47 2.68 -0.05
C VAL A 387 -21.84 3.99 0.41
N ALA A 388 -21.99 5.08 -0.35
CA ALA A 388 -21.45 6.38 0.01
C ALA A 388 -22.09 6.93 1.31
N GLU A 389 -23.39 6.79 1.48
CA GLU A 389 -24.11 7.20 2.69
C GLU A 389 -23.72 6.33 3.90
N GLU A 390 -23.59 5.01 3.73
CA GLU A 390 -23.17 4.09 4.78
C GLU A 390 -21.77 4.42 5.31
N LEU A 391 -20.82 4.71 4.38
CA LEU A 391 -19.44 5.05 4.68
C LEU A 391 -19.24 6.52 5.04
N GLN A 392 -20.26 7.36 4.90
CA GLN A 392 -20.19 8.81 5.13
C GLN A 392 -19.13 9.50 4.25
N LEU A 393 -19.06 9.11 2.97
CA LEU A 393 -18.19 9.76 1.99
C LEU A 393 -18.72 11.15 1.63
N ASP A 394 -17.84 12.07 1.21
CA ASP A 394 -18.22 13.43 0.88
C ASP A 394 -18.84 13.54 -0.51
N GLU A 395 -18.36 12.73 -1.47
CA GLU A 395 -18.88 12.64 -2.83
C GLU A 395 -18.80 11.21 -3.36
N TYR A 396 -19.63 10.91 -4.35
CA TYR A 396 -19.54 9.67 -5.14
C TYR A 396 -19.91 9.93 -6.59
N TYR A 397 -19.40 9.09 -7.48
CA TYR A 397 -19.74 9.08 -8.90
C TYR A 397 -19.97 7.62 -9.32
N ALA A 398 -21.15 7.35 -9.85
CA ALA A 398 -21.59 6.01 -10.25
C ALA A 398 -21.70 5.89 -11.77
N GLN A 399 -21.91 4.66 -12.28
CA GLN A 399 -22.07 4.34 -13.70
C GLN A 399 -20.89 4.79 -14.58
N LEU A 400 -19.67 4.76 -14.02
CA LEU A 400 -18.48 5.19 -14.73
C LEU A 400 -17.82 4.05 -15.51
N PHE A 401 -17.47 4.32 -16.76
CA PHE A 401 -16.52 3.50 -17.51
C PHE A 401 -15.07 3.79 -17.08
N PRO A 402 -14.11 2.89 -17.36
CA PRO A 402 -12.72 3.07 -16.92
C PRO A 402 -12.07 4.40 -17.37
N ASP A 403 -12.34 4.85 -18.59
CA ASP A 403 -11.89 6.13 -19.13
C ASP A 403 -12.50 7.32 -18.38
N GLN A 404 -13.79 7.23 -18.04
CA GLN A 404 -14.48 8.25 -17.27
C GLN A 404 -13.98 8.34 -15.82
N LYS A 405 -13.51 7.25 -15.22
CA LYS A 405 -12.83 7.29 -13.91
C LYS A 405 -11.58 8.16 -13.97
N VAL A 406 -10.76 8.02 -15.03
CA VAL A 406 -9.56 8.85 -15.23
C VAL A 406 -9.94 10.32 -15.36
N GLU A 407 -10.95 10.67 -16.20
CA GLU A 407 -11.43 12.04 -16.36
C GLU A 407 -11.92 12.65 -15.04
N LYS A 408 -12.59 11.86 -14.20
CA LYS A 408 -13.05 12.32 -12.88
C LYS A 408 -11.89 12.59 -11.92
N VAL A 409 -10.87 11.74 -11.92
CA VAL A 409 -9.66 11.97 -11.12
C VAL A 409 -8.95 13.24 -11.59
N GLU A 410 -8.81 13.48 -12.90
CA GLU A 410 -8.23 14.71 -13.44
C GLU A 410 -9.04 15.96 -13.08
N LEU A 411 -10.36 15.86 -13.11
CA LEU A 411 -11.24 16.96 -12.69
C LEU A 411 -11.08 17.27 -11.19
N LEU A 412 -11.00 16.26 -10.34
CA LEU A 412 -10.78 16.43 -8.90
C LEU A 412 -9.38 16.98 -8.62
N ASP A 413 -8.38 16.50 -9.37
CA ASP A 413 -7.00 16.99 -9.29
C ASP A 413 -6.91 18.47 -9.62
N SER A 414 -7.60 18.93 -10.67
CA SER A 414 -7.63 20.34 -11.06
C SER A 414 -8.27 21.27 -10.02
N LYS A 415 -9.12 20.74 -9.14
CA LYS A 415 -9.84 21.49 -8.09
C LYS A 415 -9.13 21.51 -6.73
N LYS A 416 -8.04 20.74 -6.58
CA LYS A 416 -7.30 20.70 -5.31
C LYS A 416 -6.60 22.03 -5.01
N ARG A 417 -6.31 22.27 -3.74
CA ARG A 417 -5.52 23.44 -3.33
C ARG A 417 -4.11 23.37 -3.89
N GLN A 418 -3.52 24.54 -4.15
CA GLN A 418 -2.13 24.61 -4.57
C GLN A 418 -1.21 23.97 -3.50
N GLY A 419 -0.38 23.02 -3.90
CA GLY A 419 0.54 22.30 -3.01
C GLY A 419 -0.07 21.08 -2.31
N SER A 420 -1.38 20.86 -2.39
CA SER A 420 -1.99 19.62 -1.91
C SER A 420 -1.89 18.50 -2.95
N LYS A 421 -2.13 17.26 -2.52
CA LYS A 421 -2.02 16.04 -3.32
C LYS A 421 -3.34 15.29 -3.34
N LEU A 422 -3.60 14.61 -4.46
CA LEU A 422 -4.69 13.67 -4.64
C LEU A 422 -4.15 12.25 -4.62
N ALA A 423 -4.71 11.40 -3.76
CA ALA A 423 -4.45 9.97 -3.76
C ALA A 423 -5.63 9.21 -4.39
N PHE A 424 -5.34 8.20 -5.19
CA PHE A 424 -6.32 7.22 -5.66
C PHE A 424 -6.02 5.86 -5.05
N VAL A 425 -7.05 5.20 -4.53
CA VAL A 425 -6.97 3.88 -3.89
C VAL A 425 -7.82 2.89 -4.69
N GLY A 426 -7.20 1.82 -5.17
CA GLY A 426 -7.86 0.79 -5.97
C GLY A 426 -7.25 -0.60 -5.79
N ASP A 427 -7.83 -1.62 -6.40
CA ASP A 427 -7.34 -3.00 -6.39
C ASP A 427 -6.17 -3.23 -7.38
N GLY A 428 -5.93 -2.29 -8.27
CA GLY A 428 -4.82 -2.24 -9.22
C GLY A 428 -4.97 -3.07 -10.48
N ILE A 429 -5.91 -3.99 -10.57
CA ILE A 429 -6.09 -4.84 -11.76
C ILE A 429 -6.78 -4.05 -12.88
N ASN A 430 -7.91 -3.42 -12.54
CA ASN A 430 -8.72 -2.66 -13.49
C ASN A 430 -8.40 -1.16 -13.49
N ASP A 431 -7.81 -0.67 -12.41
CA ASP A 431 -7.60 0.75 -12.15
C ASP A 431 -6.17 1.24 -12.40
N ALA A 432 -5.30 0.42 -13.01
CA ALA A 432 -3.91 0.79 -13.30
C ALA A 432 -3.77 2.15 -14.02
N PRO A 433 -4.60 2.51 -15.03
CA PRO A 433 -4.54 3.83 -15.65
C PRO A 433 -4.90 4.97 -14.69
N VAL A 434 -5.82 4.74 -13.76
CA VAL A 434 -6.27 5.72 -12.76
C VAL A 434 -5.20 5.89 -11.68
N LEU A 435 -4.61 4.77 -11.20
CA LEU A 435 -3.48 4.78 -10.26
C LEU A 435 -2.30 5.60 -10.78
N ALA A 436 -1.93 5.38 -12.04
CA ALA A 436 -0.82 6.10 -12.67
C ALA A 436 -1.11 7.59 -12.89
N ARG A 437 -2.36 8.01 -12.89
CA ARG A 437 -2.76 9.41 -13.12
C ARG A 437 -2.85 10.24 -11.85
N ALA A 438 -3.08 9.62 -10.71
CA ALA A 438 -3.10 10.29 -9.41
C ALA A 438 -1.71 10.83 -9.01
N ASP A 439 -1.66 11.83 -8.11
CA ASP A 439 -0.37 12.24 -7.50
C ASP A 439 0.27 11.09 -6.69
N VAL A 440 -0.57 10.24 -6.08
CA VAL A 440 -0.17 9.03 -5.37
C VAL A 440 -1.16 7.92 -5.68
N GLY A 441 -0.72 6.92 -6.44
CA GLY A 441 -1.49 5.71 -6.69
C GLY A 441 -1.26 4.70 -5.56
N ILE A 442 -2.34 4.21 -4.95
CA ILE A 442 -2.31 3.30 -3.80
C ILE A 442 -3.05 2.02 -4.16
N ALA A 443 -2.35 0.88 -4.14
CA ALA A 443 -2.97 -0.43 -4.36
C ALA A 443 -3.34 -1.11 -3.05
N MET A 444 -4.51 -1.75 -3.04
CA MET A 444 -5.03 -2.54 -1.94
C MET A 444 -4.66 -4.03 -2.09
N GLY A 445 -4.41 -4.71 -0.95
CA GLY A 445 -4.28 -6.17 -0.91
C GLY A 445 -3.15 -6.73 -1.78
N GLY A 446 -2.05 -6.00 -1.94
CA GLY A 446 -1.03 -6.18 -2.96
C GLY A 446 -0.28 -7.51 -2.99
N LEU A 447 -0.47 -8.38 -2.00
CA LEU A 447 0.23 -9.68 -1.94
C LEU A 447 -0.21 -10.68 -3.03
N GLY A 448 -1.37 -10.46 -3.68
CA GLY A 448 -1.91 -11.34 -4.71
C GLY A 448 -1.85 -10.81 -6.16
N SER A 449 -1.60 -9.51 -6.36
CA SER A 449 -1.65 -8.88 -7.69
C SER A 449 -0.33 -8.21 -8.08
N ASP A 450 0.45 -8.89 -8.91
CA ASP A 450 1.71 -8.35 -9.45
C ASP A 450 1.48 -7.06 -10.25
N ALA A 451 0.36 -6.97 -11.00
CA ALA A 451 -0.01 -5.79 -11.78
C ALA A 451 -0.32 -4.58 -10.89
N ALA A 452 -1.00 -4.81 -9.76
CA ALA A 452 -1.29 -3.77 -8.77
C ALA A 452 0.00 -3.24 -8.13
N ILE A 453 0.88 -4.16 -7.74
CA ILE A 453 2.20 -3.81 -7.18
C ILE A 453 2.98 -2.96 -8.19
N GLU A 454 2.99 -3.31 -9.47
CA GLU A 454 3.76 -2.59 -10.49
C GLU A 454 3.21 -1.17 -10.75
N ALA A 455 1.90 -1.04 -10.85
CA ALA A 455 1.23 0.22 -11.22
C ALA A 455 1.18 1.27 -10.09
N ALA A 456 1.13 0.85 -8.83
CA ALA A 456 0.96 1.76 -7.69
C ALA A 456 2.28 2.33 -7.18
N ASP A 457 2.22 3.49 -6.52
CA ASP A 457 3.33 4.15 -5.82
C ASP A 457 3.45 3.71 -4.36
N VAL A 458 2.32 3.33 -3.78
CA VAL A 458 2.17 2.80 -2.42
C VAL A 458 1.32 1.53 -2.48
N VAL A 459 1.70 0.51 -1.74
CA VAL A 459 0.97 -0.76 -1.67
C VAL A 459 0.59 -1.06 -0.23
N LEU A 460 -0.69 -1.23 0.02
CA LEU A 460 -1.19 -1.75 1.29
C LEU A 460 -1.13 -3.27 1.23
N MET A 461 -0.34 -3.87 2.11
CA MET A 461 -0.04 -5.31 2.07
C MET A 461 -1.23 -6.18 2.48
N THR A 462 -2.10 -5.61 3.31
CA THR A 462 -3.36 -6.22 3.74
C THR A 462 -4.52 -5.65 2.96
N ASP A 463 -5.64 -6.34 2.99
CA ASP A 463 -6.87 -5.90 2.34
C ASP A 463 -7.72 -4.97 3.25
N GLU A 464 -7.05 -4.12 4.04
CA GLU A 464 -7.63 -3.22 5.04
C GLU A 464 -7.44 -1.75 4.68
N PRO A 465 -8.52 -1.00 4.36
CA PRO A 465 -8.46 0.44 4.13
C PRO A 465 -7.87 1.27 5.28
N SER A 466 -7.94 0.78 6.52
CA SER A 466 -7.36 1.42 7.71
C SER A 466 -5.83 1.59 7.63
N LYS A 467 -5.13 0.76 6.87
CA LYS A 467 -3.68 0.88 6.64
C LYS A 467 -3.28 2.16 5.93
N LEU A 468 -4.21 2.79 5.22
CA LEU A 468 -3.98 4.11 4.63
C LEU A 468 -3.80 5.19 5.71
N VAL A 469 -4.51 5.07 6.83
CA VAL A 469 -4.33 5.97 7.99
C VAL A 469 -2.91 5.82 8.53
N ASP A 470 -2.44 4.58 8.73
CA ASP A 470 -1.06 4.28 9.15
C ASP A 470 -0.03 4.89 8.19
N ALA A 471 -0.26 4.80 6.88
CA ALA A 471 0.62 5.37 5.85
C ALA A 471 0.75 6.90 5.99
N ILE A 472 -0.37 7.60 6.16
CA ILE A 472 -0.41 9.05 6.30
C ILE A 472 0.19 9.48 7.63
N ASP A 473 -0.04 8.76 8.73
CA ASP A 473 0.52 9.07 10.03
C ASP A 473 2.05 8.96 10.05
N VAL A 474 2.60 7.89 9.46
CA VAL A 474 4.05 7.75 9.28
C VAL A 474 4.61 8.87 8.40
N ALA A 475 3.91 9.26 7.33
CA ALA A 475 4.32 10.37 6.47
C ALA A 475 4.39 11.70 7.24
N LYS A 476 3.39 11.99 8.08
CA LYS A 476 3.34 13.20 8.94
C LYS A 476 4.44 13.19 9.99
N ALA A 477 4.64 12.08 10.68
CA ALA A 477 5.71 11.93 11.67
C ALA A 477 7.09 12.12 11.02
N THR A 478 7.30 11.54 9.82
CA THR A 478 8.53 11.72 9.03
C THR A 478 8.78 13.19 8.73
N LYS A 479 7.79 13.91 8.19
CA LYS A 479 7.91 15.34 7.88
C LYS A 479 8.17 16.18 9.11
N GLN A 480 7.50 15.89 10.22
CA GLN A 480 7.69 16.60 11.48
C GLN A 480 9.14 16.49 11.97
N ILE A 481 9.71 15.29 11.93
CA ILE A 481 11.12 15.05 12.33
C ILE A 481 12.08 15.77 11.36
N VAL A 482 11.82 15.72 10.05
CA VAL A 482 12.59 16.45 9.05
C VAL A 482 12.59 17.96 9.35
N MET A 483 11.43 18.55 9.62
CA MET A 483 11.30 19.98 9.94
C MET A 483 12.00 20.33 11.26
N GLN A 484 11.90 19.48 12.28
CA GLN A 484 12.66 19.65 13.54
C GLN A 484 14.17 19.69 13.27
N ASN A 485 14.67 18.75 12.46
CA ASN A 485 16.10 18.70 12.12
C ASN A 485 16.54 19.95 11.34
N ILE A 486 15.71 20.45 10.42
CA ILE A 486 16.01 21.69 9.68
C ILE A 486 16.10 22.88 10.64
N VAL A 487 15.11 23.06 11.51
CA VAL A 487 15.06 24.18 12.45
C VAL A 487 16.22 24.13 13.46
N ILE A 488 16.49 22.96 14.04
CA ILE A 488 17.58 22.78 15.00
C ILE A 488 18.94 23.04 14.32
N ALA A 489 19.17 22.44 13.14
CA ALA A 489 20.44 22.58 12.45
C ALA A 489 20.70 24.02 12.01
N LEU A 490 19.72 24.67 11.39
CA LEU A 490 19.88 26.06 10.94
C LEU A 490 19.95 27.04 12.11
N GLY A 491 19.15 26.84 13.15
CA GLY A 491 19.14 27.69 14.34
C GLY A 491 20.49 27.69 15.06
N ILE A 492 21.01 26.51 15.41
CA ILE A 492 22.32 26.39 16.10
C ILE A 492 23.43 26.89 15.20
N LYS A 493 23.44 26.57 13.90
CA LYS A 493 24.46 27.06 12.97
C LYS A 493 24.47 28.58 12.84
N SER A 494 23.29 29.21 12.77
CA SER A 494 23.22 30.68 12.73
C SER A 494 23.86 31.33 13.95
N VAL A 495 23.65 30.77 15.14
CA VAL A 495 24.30 31.25 16.37
C VAL A 495 25.83 31.11 16.27
N PHE A 496 26.36 29.96 15.89
CA PHE A 496 27.78 29.74 15.76
C PHE A 496 28.43 30.57 14.65
N LEU A 497 27.73 30.84 13.54
CA LEU A 497 28.21 31.74 12.48
C LEU A 497 28.37 33.17 13.00
N ILE A 498 27.43 33.69 13.77
CA ILE A 498 27.49 35.02 14.38
C ILE A 498 28.63 35.08 15.38
N LEU A 499 28.72 34.10 16.29
CA LEU A 499 29.80 34.05 17.30
C LEU A 499 31.18 33.92 16.66
N GLY A 500 31.31 33.15 15.58
CA GLY A 500 32.56 33.00 14.82
C GLY A 500 32.97 34.29 14.11
N ALA A 501 32.01 35.00 13.49
CA ALA A 501 32.27 36.28 12.84
C ALA A 501 32.69 37.38 13.84
N LEU A 502 32.07 37.36 15.04
CA LEU A 502 32.46 38.26 16.14
C LEU A 502 33.80 37.91 16.78
N GLY A 503 34.38 36.73 16.48
CA GLY A 503 35.62 36.25 17.04
C GLY A 503 35.51 35.68 18.46
N ILE A 504 34.25 35.46 18.94
CA ILE A 504 33.96 34.88 20.25
C ILE A 504 34.13 33.35 20.21
N ALA A 505 33.65 32.70 19.14
CA ALA A 505 33.84 31.27 18.93
C ALA A 505 35.12 31.00 18.14
N GLY A 506 35.93 30.09 18.63
CA GLY A 506 37.11 29.58 17.96
C GLY A 506 36.85 28.36 17.09
N MET A 507 37.92 27.78 16.55
CA MET A 507 37.82 26.60 15.68
C MET A 507 37.26 25.36 16.41
N TRP A 508 37.56 25.25 17.71
CA TRP A 508 37.11 24.10 18.52
C TRP A 508 35.60 24.13 18.78
N GLU A 509 35.09 25.29 19.17
CA GLU A 509 33.66 25.51 19.40
C GLU A 509 32.88 25.31 18.11
N ALA A 510 33.46 25.74 16.97
CA ALA A 510 32.87 25.54 15.64
C ALA A 510 32.74 24.07 15.28
N VAL A 511 33.80 23.27 15.46
CA VAL A 511 33.81 21.83 15.19
C VAL A 511 32.88 21.09 16.16
N PHE A 512 32.91 21.43 17.45
CA PHE A 512 32.01 20.86 18.45
C PHE A 512 30.54 21.15 18.15
N GLY A 513 30.21 22.37 17.73
CA GLY A 513 28.87 22.77 17.32
C GLY A 513 28.39 21.99 16.13
N ASP A 514 29.21 21.83 15.08
CA ASP A 514 28.82 21.09 13.87
C ASP A 514 28.61 19.58 14.12
N VAL A 515 29.55 18.96 14.85
CA VAL A 515 29.46 17.54 15.24
C VAL A 515 28.29 17.30 16.17
N GLY A 516 28.08 18.16 17.18
CA GLY A 516 26.99 18.04 18.15
C GLY A 516 25.63 18.14 17.48
N VAL A 517 25.46 19.13 16.59
CA VAL A 517 24.20 19.28 15.81
C VAL A 517 23.94 18.07 14.92
N THR A 518 24.99 17.54 14.28
CA THR A 518 24.88 16.35 13.44
C THR A 518 24.42 15.13 14.25
N ILE A 519 25.00 14.92 15.43
CA ILE A 519 24.60 13.82 16.33
C ILE A 519 23.15 14.00 16.79
N ILE A 520 22.76 15.21 17.21
CA ILE A 520 21.38 15.50 17.65
C ILE A 520 20.40 15.23 16.50
N ALA A 521 20.68 15.71 15.30
CA ALA A 521 19.81 15.52 14.13
C ALA A 521 19.68 14.04 13.73
N VAL A 522 20.77 13.27 13.82
CA VAL A 522 20.77 11.83 13.55
C VAL A 522 19.97 11.08 14.62
N LEU A 523 20.15 11.40 15.91
CA LEU A 523 19.38 10.79 17.00
C LEU A 523 17.89 11.12 16.88
N ASN A 524 17.56 12.36 16.49
CA ASN A 524 16.18 12.75 16.24
C ASN A 524 15.58 11.98 15.04
N ALA A 525 16.34 11.83 13.94
CA ALA A 525 15.94 11.04 12.78
C ALA A 525 15.62 9.58 13.13
N MET A 526 16.38 9.00 14.07
CA MET A 526 16.15 7.62 14.50
C MET A 526 14.85 7.42 15.30
N ARG A 527 14.17 8.47 15.74
CA ARG A 527 12.89 8.37 16.46
C ARG A 527 11.80 7.78 15.60
N ILE A 528 11.82 8.03 14.28
CA ILE A 528 10.84 7.49 13.34
C ILE A 528 10.79 5.95 13.37
N LEU A 529 11.88 5.28 13.73
CA LEU A 529 11.95 3.82 13.83
C LEU A 529 11.22 3.23 15.05
N LYS A 530 10.80 4.10 15.99
CA LYS A 530 10.05 3.70 17.20
C LYS A 530 8.54 3.87 17.01
N GLU A 531 8.14 4.60 15.97
CA GLU A 531 6.75 4.78 15.55
C GLU A 531 6.28 3.65 14.63
#